data_3b5e580fe84607bf30387d5221db60b2
#
_entry.id   3b5e580fe84607bf30387d5221db60b2
#
_cell.length_a   1.000
_cell.length_b   1.000
_cell.length_c   1.000
_cell.angle_alpha   90.00
_cell.angle_beta   90.00
_cell.angle_gamma   90.00
#
_symmetry.space_group_name_H-M   'P 1'
#
loop_
_entity.id
_entity.type
_entity.pdbx_description
1 polymer ?
#
loop_
_entity_poly.entity_id
_entity_poly.type
_entity_poly.pdbx_seq_one_letter_code
_entity_poly.pdbx_strand_id
1 'polypeptide(L)'
;PSATYTEQKGLYENLEGRVQDCKKASYPIGESLEDWKIFNHIIKKISTKDNLNNFDQLRKDVLQLIPNFTQINELPERSEIQSSSIKTSFDSEEILIKELDYYYTNFISRSSKTMSECRQIKSNIKKNGTNN
;
A
#
# COMPACT_ATOMS: atom_id res chain seq x y z
N PRO A 1 -5.94 -15.41 0.84
CA PRO A 1 -5.34 -14.29 0.09
C PRO A 1 -6.24 -13.06 0.12
N SER A 2 -5.63 -11.87 -0.04
CA SER A 2 -6.35 -10.61 -0.12
C SER A 2 -6.87 -10.34 -1.53
N ALA A 3 -8.04 -9.70 -1.63
CA ALA A 3 -8.58 -9.19 -2.88
C ALA A 3 -7.73 -8.02 -3.41
N THR A 4 -7.68 -7.85 -4.73
CA THR A 4 -7.03 -6.68 -5.32
C THR A 4 -7.90 -5.42 -5.21
N TYR A 5 -7.32 -4.23 -5.41
CA TYR A 5 -8.01 -2.94 -5.27
C TYR A 5 -9.25 -2.80 -6.18
N THR A 6 -9.31 -3.51 -7.31
CA THR A 6 -10.49 -3.52 -8.20
C THR A 6 -11.61 -4.44 -7.71
N GLU A 7 -11.33 -5.32 -6.75
CA GLU A 7 -12.24 -6.33 -6.23
C GLU A 7 -12.81 -5.98 -4.86
N GLN A 8 -12.46 -4.82 -4.33
CA GLN A 8 -12.95 -4.32 -3.04
C GLN A 8 -13.27 -2.84 -3.09
N LYS A 9 -14.08 -2.36 -2.14
CA LYS A 9 -14.36 -0.95 -1.94
C LYS A 9 -13.32 -0.37 -0.99
N GLY A 10 -12.97 0.92 -1.14
CA GLY A 10 -12.04 1.58 -0.23
C GLY A 10 -11.95 3.08 -0.45
N LEU A 11 -11.26 3.75 0.46
CA LEU A 11 -10.82 5.13 0.30
C LEU A 11 -9.32 5.11 0.09
N TYR A 12 -8.85 5.83 -0.91
CA TYR A 12 -7.43 5.95 -1.24
C TYR A 12 -7.03 7.40 -1.23
N GLU A 13 -5.94 7.70 -0.58
CA GLU A 13 -5.33 9.01 -0.56
C GLU A 13 -4.07 9.00 -1.44
N ASN A 14 -3.93 10.00 -2.29
CA ASN A 14 -2.75 10.17 -3.12
C ASN A 14 -1.70 11.05 -2.42
N LEU A 15 -0.53 11.26 -3.06
CA LEU A 15 0.54 12.09 -2.50
C LEU A 15 0.19 13.57 -2.32
N GLU A 16 -0.88 14.04 -2.96
CA GLU A 16 -1.38 15.41 -2.78
C GLU A 16 -2.30 15.54 -1.56
N GLY A 17 -2.65 14.42 -0.91
CA GLY A 17 -3.63 14.37 0.16
C GLY A 17 -5.09 14.29 -0.32
N ARG A 18 -5.32 14.07 -1.61
CA ARG A 18 -6.67 13.91 -2.17
C ARG A 18 -7.19 12.51 -1.87
N VAL A 19 -8.29 12.45 -1.15
CA VAL A 19 -9.01 11.21 -0.86
C VAL A 19 -9.99 10.89 -1.98
N GLN A 20 -9.94 9.68 -2.50
CA GLN A 20 -10.80 9.22 -3.59
C GLN A 20 -11.54 7.93 -3.20
N ASP A 21 -12.79 7.83 -3.62
CA ASP A 21 -13.64 6.65 -3.39
C ASP A 21 -13.40 5.61 -4.49
N CYS A 22 -12.84 4.48 -4.11
CA CYS A 22 -12.67 3.35 -5.01
C CYS A 22 -13.88 2.43 -4.94
N LYS A 23 -14.57 2.29 -6.07
CA LYS A 23 -15.70 1.39 -6.21
C LYS A 23 -15.23 0.01 -6.66
N LYS A 24 -15.88 -1.01 -6.14
CA LYS A 24 -15.67 -2.38 -6.56
C LYS A 24 -16.09 -2.57 -8.03
N ALA A 25 -15.16 -2.98 -8.88
CA ALA A 25 -15.39 -3.21 -10.31
C ALA A 25 -15.54 -4.71 -10.64
N SER A 26 -14.99 -5.59 -9.81
CA SER A 26 -15.02 -7.04 -9.99
C SER A 26 -15.21 -7.75 -8.66
N TYR A 27 -15.29 -9.06 -8.69
CA TYR A 27 -15.39 -9.91 -7.50
C TYR A 27 -14.07 -10.58 -7.20
N PRO A 28 -13.73 -10.80 -5.90
CA PRO A 28 -12.54 -11.56 -5.53
C PRO A 28 -12.52 -12.94 -6.19
N ILE A 29 -11.34 -13.37 -6.64
CA ILE A 29 -11.15 -14.63 -7.34
C ILE A 29 -10.84 -15.75 -6.32
N GLY A 30 -11.49 -16.90 -6.48
CA GLY A 30 -11.27 -18.06 -5.65
C GLY A 30 -11.60 -17.79 -4.17
N GLU A 31 -10.65 -18.05 -3.29
CA GLU A 31 -10.80 -17.87 -1.83
C GLU A 31 -10.31 -16.50 -1.32
N SER A 32 -10.03 -15.55 -2.23
CA SER A 32 -9.57 -14.23 -1.81
C SER A 32 -10.70 -13.43 -1.16
N LEU A 33 -10.36 -12.70 -0.11
CA LEU A 33 -11.28 -11.91 0.69
C LEU A 33 -10.90 -10.43 0.65
N GLU A 34 -11.90 -9.57 0.76
CA GLU A 34 -11.70 -8.15 0.99
C GLU A 34 -10.95 -7.94 2.32
N ASP A 35 -9.99 -7.03 2.36
CA ASP A 35 -9.07 -6.83 3.50
C ASP A 35 -9.80 -6.68 4.84
N TRP A 36 -10.89 -5.89 4.87
CA TRP A 36 -11.65 -5.68 6.09
C TRP A 36 -12.28 -6.99 6.63
N LYS A 37 -12.62 -7.95 5.77
CA LYS A 37 -13.13 -9.26 6.18
C LYS A 37 -12.03 -10.10 6.81
N ILE A 38 -10.81 -10.03 6.25
CA ILE A 38 -9.64 -10.73 6.79
C ILE A 38 -9.36 -10.22 8.20
N PHE A 39 -9.26 -8.88 8.37
CA PHE A 39 -9.05 -8.27 9.68
C PHE A 39 -10.18 -8.59 10.67
N ASN A 40 -11.43 -8.57 10.21
CA ASN A 40 -12.57 -8.93 11.04
C ASN A 40 -12.51 -10.40 11.51
N HIS A 41 -12.07 -11.32 10.67
CA HIS A 41 -11.83 -12.71 11.07
C HIS A 41 -10.73 -12.84 12.12
N ILE A 42 -9.68 -12.03 12.03
CA ILE A 42 -8.60 -12.00 13.02
C ILE A 42 -9.13 -11.44 14.35
N ILE A 43 -9.83 -10.31 14.31
CA ILE A 43 -10.40 -9.66 15.50
C ILE A 43 -11.34 -10.64 16.24
N LYS A 44 -12.19 -11.38 15.52
CA LYS A 44 -13.08 -12.39 16.11
C LYS A 44 -12.35 -13.49 16.88
N LYS A 45 -11.11 -13.79 16.50
CA LYS A 45 -10.31 -14.83 17.17
C LYS A 45 -9.55 -14.32 18.40
N ILE A 46 -9.20 -13.05 18.43
CA ILE A 46 -8.37 -12.46 19.49
C ILE A 46 -9.16 -11.59 20.48
N SER A 47 -10.34 -11.13 20.11
CA SER A 47 -11.16 -10.24 20.92
C SER A 47 -12.60 -10.75 20.99
N THR A 48 -13.19 -10.64 22.19
CA THR A 48 -14.62 -10.88 22.41
C THR A 48 -15.47 -9.63 22.16
N LYS A 49 -14.84 -8.49 21.90
CA LYS A 49 -15.51 -7.20 21.68
C LYS A 49 -15.75 -6.96 20.19
N ASP A 50 -16.89 -6.37 19.93
CA ASP A 50 -17.42 -5.78 18.71
C ASP A 50 -16.80 -6.22 17.36
N ASN A 51 -17.54 -7.10 16.71
CA ASN A 51 -17.26 -7.46 15.33
C ASN A 51 -17.77 -6.35 14.41
N LEU A 52 -16.98 -6.01 13.40
CA LEU A 52 -17.43 -5.18 12.31
C LEU A 52 -18.55 -5.92 11.56
N ASN A 53 -19.77 -5.40 11.61
CA ASN A 53 -20.92 -6.10 11.05
C ASN A 53 -21.00 -5.97 9.53
N ASN A 54 -20.55 -4.83 9.00
CA ASN A 54 -20.52 -4.57 7.55
C ASN A 54 -19.53 -3.46 7.21
N PHE A 55 -19.23 -3.33 5.91
CA PHE A 55 -18.32 -2.32 5.39
C PHE A 55 -18.78 -0.87 5.65
N ASP A 56 -20.07 -0.61 5.63
CA ASP A 56 -20.61 0.74 5.80
C ASP A 56 -20.42 1.24 7.24
N GLN A 57 -20.50 0.34 8.22
CA GLN A 57 -20.19 0.65 9.62
C GLN A 57 -18.69 0.95 9.76
N LEU A 58 -17.82 0.10 9.23
CA LEU A 58 -16.37 0.34 9.21
C LEU A 58 -16.04 1.70 8.59
N ARG A 59 -16.66 2.03 7.46
CA ARG A 59 -16.44 3.32 6.80
C ARG A 59 -16.84 4.50 7.69
N LYS A 60 -17.98 4.42 8.38
CA LYS A 60 -18.39 5.47 9.34
C LYS A 60 -17.38 5.65 10.46
N ASP A 61 -16.91 4.53 11.03
CA ASP A 61 -15.94 4.56 12.12
C ASP A 61 -14.61 5.18 11.66
N VAL A 62 -14.12 4.84 10.46
CA VAL A 62 -12.94 5.45 9.86
C VAL A 62 -13.11 6.95 9.65
N LEU A 63 -14.24 7.40 9.12
CA LEU A 63 -14.51 8.82 8.89
C LEU A 63 -14.61 9.63 10.21
N GLN A 64 -15.03 8.99 11.29
CA GLN A 64 -15.00 9.61 12.63
C GLN A 64 -13.58 9.74 13.19
N LEU A 65 -12.73 8.75 12.94
CA LEU A 65 -11.34 8.75 13.41
C LEU A 65 -10.43 9.64 12.57
N ILE A 66 -10.73 9.77 11.28
CA ILE A 66 -9.93 10.54 10.32
C ILE A 66 -10.83 11.53 9.60
N PRO A 67 -11.10 12.71 10.20
CA PRO A 67 -12.04 13.68 9.64
C PRO A 67 -11.69 14.17 8.23
N ASN A 68 -10.41 14.23 7.88
CA ASN A 68 -9.96 14.64 6.55
C ASN A 68 -10.47 13.72 5.43
N PHE A 69 -10.79 12.46 5.74
CA PHE A 69 -11.34 11.51 4.77
C PHE A 69 -12.79 11.80 4.38
N THR A 70 -13.44 12.76 5.01
CA THR A 70 -14.78 13.22 4.60
C THR A 70 -14.76 14.10 3.35
N GLN A 71 -13.62 14.75 3.06
CA GLN A 71 -13.45 15.64 1.91
C GLN A 71 -13.05 14.85 0.64
N ILE A 72 -13.97 14.03 0.16
CA ILE A 72 -13.73 13.16 -1.00
C ILE A 72 -13.58 14.01 -2.27
N ASN A 73 -12.50 13.76 -3.03
CA ASN A 73 -12.11 14.46 -4.27
C ASN A 73 -11.66 15.92 -4.07
N GLU A 74 -11.59 16.41 -2.85
CA GLU A 74 -11.07 17.74 -2.56
C GLU A 74 -9.56 17.67 -2.25
N LEU A 75 -8.87 18.76 -2.54
CA LEU A 75 -7.49 18.91 -2.06
C LEU A 75 -7.54 19.49 -0.67
N PRO A 76 -6.82 18.90 0.30
CA PRO A 76 -6.74 19.47 1.64
C PRO A 76 -6.06 20.84 1.59
N GLU A 77 -6.49 21.74 2.46
CA GLU A 77 -5.76 22.98 2.67
C GLU A 77 -4.32 22.67 3.11
N ARG A 78 -3.36 23.36 2.49
CA ARG A 78 -1.95 23.21 2.88
C ARG A 78 -1.79 23.72 4.31
N SER A 79 -1.59 22.81 5.23
CA SER A 79 -1.04 23.17 6.53
C SER A 79 0.45 23.51 6.36
N GLU A 80 0.89 24.64 6.91
CA GLU A 80 2.32 24.90 7.02
C GLU A 80 2.94 23.77 7.84
N ILE A 81 3.90 23.08 7.24
CA ILE A 81 4.69 22.08 7.95
C ILE A 81 5.51 22.86 8.98
N GLN A 82 5.09 22.83 10.23
CA GLN A 82 5.95 23.30 11.32
C GLN A 82 7.17 22.37 11.34
N SER A 83 8.28 22.84 10.80
CA SER A 83 9.55 22.15 10.91
C SER A 83 9.94 22.12 12.39
N SER A 84 9.61 21.05 13.09
CA SER A 84 10.25 20.76 14.34
C SER A 84 11.74 20.58 14.03
N SER A 85 12.60 21.38 14.65
CA SER A 85 14.04 21.19 14.55
C SER A 85 14.38 19.89 15.29
N ILE A 86 14.25 18.79 14.60
CA ILE A 86 14.71 17.50 15.10
C ILE A 86 16.23 17.59 15.07
N LYS A 87 16.84 17.72 16.24
CA LYS A 87 18.29 17.56 16.39
C LYS A 87 18.60 16.08 16.15
N THR A 88 18.79 15.71 14.90
CA THR A 88 19.27 14.39 14.54
C THR A 88 20.80 14.42 14.68
N SER A 89 21.35 13.64 15.61
CA SER A 89 22.74 13.25 15.53
C SER A 89 22.82 12.16 14.45
N PHE A 90 23.49 12.45 13.37
CA PHE A 90 23.81 11.43 12.38
C PHE A 90 24.84 10.49 13.03
N ASP A 91 24.49 9.22 13.09
CA ASP A 91 25.44 8.18 13.40
C ASP A 91 26.43 8.06 12.24
N SER A 92 27.70 7.79 12.53
CA SER A 92 28.74 7.60 11.52
C SER A 92 28.68 6.21 10.86
N GLU A 93 27.63 5.45 11.11
CA GLU A 93 27.43 4.15 10.46
C GLU A 93 27.23 4.31 8.96
N GLU A 94 27.87 3.43 8.21
CA GLU A 94 27.81 3.40 6.74
C GLU A 94 26.40 3.02 6.29
N ILE A 95 25.74 3.90 5.50
CA ILE A 95 24.42 3.64 4.95
C ILE A 95 24.56 2.64 3.80
N LEU A 96 24.21 1.38 4.05
CA LEU A 96 24.17 0.37 3.02
C LEU A 96 22.96 0.57 2.11
N ILE A 97 23.20 1.11 0.92
CA ILE A 97 22.18 1.26 -0.11
C ILE A 97 21.97 -0.09 -0.80
N LYS A 98 20.82 -0.71 -0.56
CA LYS A 98 20.42 -1.90 -1.34
C LYS A 98 20.07 -1.47 -2.77
N GLU A 99 20.64 -2.18 -3.73
CA GLU A 99 20.29 -1.97 -5.13
C GLU A 99 18.81 -2.30 -5.37
N LEU A 100 18.08 -1.33 -5.93
CA LEU A 100 16.66 -1.50 -6.27
C LEU A 100 16.53 -2.36 -7.53
N ASP A 101 15.66 -3.34 -7.47
CA ASP A 101 15.30 -4.15 -8.64
C ASP A 101 14.17 -3.46 -9.42
N TYR A 102 14.53 -2.60 -10.37
CA TYR A 102 13.58 -1.83 -11.18
C TYR A 102 12.60 -2.67 -11.99
N TYR A 103 12.91 -3.91 -12.26
CA TYR A 103 12.06 -4.81 -13.05
C TYR A 103 10.97 -5.47 -12.21
N TYR A 104 11.13 -5.53 -10.88
CA TYR A 104 10.23 -6.20 -9.95
C TYR A 104 9.71 -5.28 -8.85
N THR A 105 9.46 -4.02 -9.17
CA THR A 105 9.03 -3.00 -8.20
C THR A 105 7.61 -3.21 -7.68
N ASN A 106 6.72 -3.80 -8.48
CA ASN A 106 5.33 -4.03 -8.12
C ASN A 106 4.81 -5.37 -8.66
N PHE A 107 3.59 -5.75 -8.28
CA PHE A 107 3.01 -7.03 -8.65
C PHE A 107 2.72 -7.17 -10.15
N ILE A 108 2.42 -6.07 -10.87
CA ILE A 108 2.20 -6.08 -12.32
C ILE A 108 3.52 -6.40 -13.04
N SER A 109 4.60 -5.70 -12.67
CA SER A 109 5.92 -5.96 -13.27
C SER A 109 6.45 -7.35 -12.96
N ARG A 110 6.19 -7.90 -11.76
CA ARG A 110 6.54 -9.28 -11.40
C ARG A 110 5.81 -10.32 -12.22
N SER A 111 4.58 -10.04 -12.67
CA SER A 111 3.78 -10.93 -13.52
C SER A 111 4.12 -10.81 -15.01
N SER A 112 4.92 -9.82 -15.39
CA SER A 112 5.28 -9.56 -16.78
C SER A 112 6.44 -10.46 -17.22
N LYS A 113 6.23 -11.22 -18.30
CA LYS A 113 7.27 -12.03 -18.94
C LYS A 113 8.43 -11.16 -19.45
N THR A 114 8.10 -10.04 -20.09
CA THR A 114 9.11 -9.08 -20.59
C THR A 114 9.99 -8.53 -19.47
N MET A 115 9.42 -8.15 -18.31
CA MET A 115 10.21 -7.68 -17.18
C MET A 115 11.12 -8.77 -16.60
N SER A 116 10.65 -10.02 -16.58
CA SER A 116 11.47 -11.17 -16.18
C SER A 116 12.65 -11.37 -17.11
N GLU A 117 12.45 -11.30 -18.43
CA GLU A 117 13.50 -11.42 -19.43
C GLU A 117 14.53 -10.29 -19.31
N CYS A 118 14.10 -9.04 -19.17
CA CYS A 118 14.97 -7.89 -18.94
C CYS A 118 15.84 -8.05 -17.67
N ARG A 119 15.26 -8.55 -16.58
CA ARG A 119 15.97 -8.82 -15.34
C ARG A 119 17.04 -9.89 -15.51
N GLN A 120 16.75 -10.95 -16.22
CA GLN A 120 17.70 -12.03 -16.51
C GLN A 120 18.88 -11.52 -17.35
N ILE A 121 18.62 -10.72 -18.40
CA ILE A 121 19.68 -10.12 -19.23
C ILE A 121 20.58 -9.23 -18.36
N LYS A 122 20.01 -8.36 -17.53
CA LYS A 122 20.79 -7.49 -16.64
C LYS A 122 21.67 -8.31 -15.67
N SER A 123 21.12 -9.38 -15.11
CA SER A 123 21.89 -10.26 -14.19
C SER A 123 23.05 -10.97 -14.88
N ASN A 124 22.88 -11.38 -16.13
CA ASN A 124 23.91 -12.03 -16.92
C ASN A 124 25.04 -11.05 -17.33
N ILE A 125 24.69 -9.82 -17.67
CA ILE A 125 25.67 -8.76 -17.96
C ILE A 125 26.54 -8.49 -16.71
N LYS A 126 25.94 -8.40 -15.53
CA LYS A 126 26.71 -8.23 -14.28
C LYS A 126 27.68 -9.39 -14.02
N LYS A 127 27.23 -10.62 -14.20
CA LYS A 127 28.09 -11.81 -13.99
C LYS A 127 29.27 -11.86 -14.95
N ASN A 128 29.09 -11.41 -16.19
CA ASN A 128 30.15 -11.41 -17.20
C ASN A 128 31.08 -10.19 -17.08
N GLY A 129 30.62 -9.08 -16.47
CA GLY A 129 31.44 -7.88 -16.26
C GLY A 129 32.36 -7.92 -15.03
N THR A 130 32.17 -8.88 -14.13
CA THR A 130 33.02 -9.06 -12.94
C THR A 130 34.24 -9.98 -13.17
N ASN A 131 34.42 -10.49 -14.38
CA ASN A 131 35.53 -11.36 -14.76
C ASN A 131 36.63 -10.66 -15.59
N ASN A 132 36.71 -9.31 -15.54
CA ASN A 132 37.83 -8.55 -16.11
C ASN A 132 38.57 -7.78 -15.02
#